data_e068d57a4781b748b2b1e721f1e7a65c
#
_entry.id   e068d57a4781b748b2b1e721f1e7a65c
#
_cell.length_a   1.000
_cell.length_b   1.000
_cell.length_c   1.000
_cell.angle_alpha   90.00
_cell.angle_beta   90.00
_cell.angle_gamma   90.00
#
_symmetry.space_group_name_H-M   'P 1'
#
loop_
_entity.id
_entity.type
_entity.pdbx_description
1 polymer ?
#
loop_
_entity_poly.entity_id
_entity_poly.type
_entity_poly.pdbx_seq_one_letter_code
_entity_poly.pdbx_strand_id
1 'polypeptide(L)'
;MLVKDWMPAGVRAAAKVRKLKAGEVLFRLGDKTIGLCEVIAGRVRLARVDRSGHEVVLHVAGAGETLAEASLFSPQYHCEAIASTNATVRVYPKREVLAAFERSPKAARAFSAGLAHQVMDLRT
;
A
#
# COMPACT_ATOMS: atom_id res chain seq x y z
N MET A 1 4.70 -2.92 -9.55
CA MET A 1 4.97 -4.25 -8.95
C MET A 1 3.66 -4.96 -8.68
N LEU A 2 3.52 -6.16 -9.20
CA LEU A 2 2.30 -6.94 -9.01
C LEU A 2 2.48 -7.88 -7.82
N VAL A 3 1.62 -7.75 -6.83
CA VAL A 3 1.68 -8.54 -5.60
C VAL A 3 1.57 -10.04 -5.88
N LYS A 4 0.73 -10.42 -6.82
CA LYS A 4 0.52 -11.83 -7.18
C LYS A 4 1.79 -12.55 -7.64
N ASP A 5 2.78 -11.81 -8.10
CA ASP A 5 4.01 -12.40 -8.65
C ASP A 5 4.99 -12.83 -7.57
N TRP A 6 4.83 -12.35 -6.35
CA TRP A 6 5.78 -12.65 -5.27
C TRP A 6 5.15 -12.99 -3.92
N MET A 7 3.88 -12.65 -3.72
CA MET A 7 3.23 -12.84 -2.42
C MET A 7 2.96 -14.32 -2.17
N PRO A 8 3.49 -14.91 -1.08
CA PRO A 8 3.19 -16.30 -0.74
C PRO A 8 1.70 -16.55 -0.51
N ALA A 9 1.24 -17.75 -0.88
CA ALA A 9 -0.18 -18.11 -0.79
C ALA A 9 -0.77 -17.98 0.62
N GLY A 10 0.01 -18.33 1.65
CA GLY A 10 -0.44 -18.21 3.03
C GLY A 10 -0.74 -16.78 3.45
N VAL A 11 0.06 -15.82 2.98
CA VAL A 11 -0.15 -14.41 3.24
C VAL A 11 -1.40 -13.92 2.49
N ARG A 12 -1.56 -14.36 1.24
CA ARG A 12 -2.73 -14.01 0.45
C ARG A 12 -4.02 -14.50 1.10
N ALA A 13 -3.98 -15.69 1.69
CA ALA A 13 -5.12 -16.26 2.40
C ALA A 13 -5.51 -15.44 3.64
N ALA A 14 -4.54 -14.77 4.26
CA ALA A 14 -4.76 -13.93 5.45
C ALA A 14 -5.25 -12.53 5.10
N ALA A 15 -5.25 -12.16 3.82
CA ALA A 15 -5.63 -10.82 3.38
C ALA A 15 -7.13 -10.56 3.59
N LYS A 16 -7.44 -9.29 3.86
CA LYS A 16 -8.82 -8.83 4.03
C LYS A 16 -9.16 -7.83 2.93
N VAL A 17 -10.38 -7.92 2.42
CA VAL A 17 -10.87 -7.01 1.38
C VAL A 17 -11.69 -5.90 2.03
N ARG A 18 -11.43 -4.66 1.63
CA ARG A 18 -12.24 -3.51 2.03
C ARG A 18 -12.79 -2.83 0.78
N LYS A 19 -14.09 -2.52 0.84
CA LYS A 19 -14.74 -1.72 -0.20
C LYS A 19 -14.89 -0.30 0.32
N LEU A 20 -14.48 0.65 -0.50
CA LEU A 20 -14.50 2.07 -0.16
C LEU A 20 -15.37 2.82 -1.15
N LYS A 21 -16.15 3.76 -0.65
CA LYS A 21 -16.85 4.71 -1.51
C LYS A 21 -15.92 5.89 -1.78
N ALA A 22 -16.13 6.57 -2.90
CA ALA A 22 -15.37 7.77 -3.23
C ALA A 22 -15.37 8.74 -2.04
N GLY A 23 -14.19 9.22 -1.65
CA GLY A 23 -14.01 10.11 -0.51
C GLY A 23 -13.76 9.43 0.82
N GLU A 24 -13.97 8.11 0.94
CA GLU A 24 -13.68 7.40 2.17
C GLU A 24 -12.18 7.26 2.39
N VAL A 25 -11.78 7.32 3.65
CA VAL A 25 -10.38 7.21 4.07
C VAL A 25 -10.05 5.75 4.38
N LEU A 26 -8.99 5.24 3.76
CA LEU A 26 -8.46 3.91 4.06
C LEU A 26 -7.61 3.95 5.33
N PHE A 27 -6.72 4.93 5.42
CA PHE A 27 -5.94 5.21 6.63
C PHE A 27 -5.54 6.68 6.67
N ARG A 28 -5.24 7.16 7.86
CA ARG A 28 -4.82 8.53 8.11
C ARG A 28 -3.35 8.59 8.50
N LEU A 29 -2.74 9.75 8.26
CA LEU A 29 -1.40 10.04 8.76
C LEU A 29 -1.38 9.81 10.27
N GLY A 30 -0.41 9.04 10.75
CA GLY A 30 -0.26 8.73 12.17
C GLY A 30 -0.99 7.48 12.64
N ASP A 31 -1.91 6.94 11.84
CA ASP A 31 -2.57 5.68 12.19
C ASP A 31 -1.55 4.55 12.23
N LYS A 32 -1.78 3.57 13.11
CA LYS A 32 -0.95 2.37 13.20
C LYS A 32 -0.96 1.63 11.85
N THR A 33 0.22 1.27 11.38
CA THR A 33 0.36 0.50 10.14
C THR A 33 -0.24 -0.88 10.29
N ILE A 34 -1.26 -1.19 9.49
CA ILE A 34 -1.97 -2.47 9.54
C ILE A 34 -1.47 -3.47 8.51
N GLY A 35 -0.91 -3.01 7.40
CA GLY A 35 -0.42 -3.93 6.39
C GLY A 35 -0.05 -3.28 5.08
N LEU A 36 0.24 -4.15 4.11
CA LEU A 36 0.48 -3.76 2.73
C LEU A 36 -0.88 -3.71 2.02
N CYS A 37 -1.13 -2.62 1.32
CA CYS A 37 -2.40 -2.44 0.62
C CYS A 37 -2.22 -2.58 -0.88
N GLU A 38 -3.14 -3.29 -1.51
CA GLU A 38 -3.19 -3.48 -2.96
C GLU A 38 -4.54 -3.00 -3.48
N VAL A 39 -4.54 -2.14 -4.49
CA VAL A 39 -5.79 -1.71 -5.13
C VAL A 39 -6.24 -2.79 -6.09
N ILE A 40 -7.45 -3.29 -5.90
CA ILE A 40 -8.06 -4.33 -6.76
C ILE A 40 -8.89 -3.66 -7.86
N ALA A 41 -9.64 -2.62 -7.51
CA ALA A 41 -10.49 -1.88 -8.44
C ALA A 41 -10.58 -0.43 -7.99
N GLY A 42 -10.79 0.46 -8.92
CA GLY A 42 -10.90 1.88 -8.64
C GLY A 42 -9.55 2.56 -8.45
N ARG A 43 -9.55 3.72 -7.78
CA ARG A 43 -8.33 4.50 -7.55
C ARG A 43 -8.29 5.01 -6.12
N VAL A 44 -7.10 4.95 -5.52
CA VAL A 44 -6.82 5.43 -4.18
C VAL A 44 -5.64 6.39 -4.27
N ARG A 45 -5.80 7.59 -3.72
CA ARG A 45 -4.70 8.56 -3.69
C ARG A 45 -4.02 8.59 -2.34
N LEU A 46 -2.71 8.72 -2.36
CA LEU A 46 -1.92 9.04 -1.18
C LEU A 46 -1.74 10.55 -1.15
N ALA A 47 -1.98 11.15 -0.01
CA ALA A 47 -1.96 12.60 0.12
C ALA A 47 -1.49 13.05 1.50
N ARG A 48 -1.03 14.29 1.55
CA ARG A 48 -0.76 15.01 2.80
C ARG A 48 -1.51 16.31 2.78
N VAL A 49 -1.94 16.76 3.95
CA VAL A 49 -2.58 18.06 4.12
C VAL A 49 -1.52 19.03 4.65
N ASP A 50 -1.34 20.15 3.96
CA ASP A 50 -0.40 21.17 4.39
C ASP A 50 -0.98 22.03 5.54
N ARG A 51 -0.18 22.99 6.04
CA ARG A 51 -0.60 23.83 7.17
C ARG A 51 -1.81 24.69 6.86
N SER A 52 -2.05 25.02 5.61
CA SER A 52 -3.20 25.82 5.20
C SER A 52 -4.44 24.99 4.91
N GLY A 53 -4.36 23.67 5.09
CA GLY A 53 -5.48 22.76 4.86
C GLY A 53 -5.60 22.26 3.44
N HIS A 54 -4.63 22.58 2.57
CA HIS A 54 -4.63 22.09 1.20
C HIS A 54 -4.11 20.67 1.12
N GLU A 55 -4.84 19.84 0.36
CA GLU A 55 -4.40 18.47 0.09
C GLU A 55 -3.34 18.48 -1.00
N VAL A 56 -2.21 17.84 -0.71
CA VAL A 56 -1.14 17.61 -1.69
C VAL A 56 -1.15 16.14 -2.05
N VAL A 57 -1.48 15.81 -3.30
CA VAL A 57 -1.52 14.43 -3.76
C VAL A 57 -0.09 13.98 -4.07
N LEU A 58 0.34 12.89 -3.42
CA LEU A 58 1.68 12.34 -3.59
C LEU A 58 1.70 11.28 -4.69
N HIS A 59 0.62 10.51 -4.81
CA HIS A 59 0.52 9.41 -5.76
C HIS A 59 -0.93 8.97 -5.89
N VAL A 60 -1.31 8.47 -7.07
CA VAL A 60 -2.62 7.85 -7.29
C VAL A 60 -2.39 6.41 -7.73
N ALA A 61 -2.86 5.46 -6.95
CA ALA A 61 -2.74 4.04 -7.24
C ALA A 61 -4.02 3.54 -7.92
N GLY A 62 -3.83 2.77 -8.99
CA GLY A 62 -4.90 2.08 -9.68
C GLY A 62 -4.83 0.57 -9.51
N ALA A 63 -5.71 -0.15 -10.18
CA ALA A 63 -5.81 -1.59 -10.08
C ALA A 63 -4.47 -2.30 -10.31
N GLY A 64 -4.12 -3.21 -9.43
CA GLY A 64 -2.87 -3.97 -9.47
C GLY A 64 -1.70 -3.31 -8.76
N GLU A 65 -1.82 -2.04 -8.37
CA GLU A 65 -0.75 -1.33 -7.69
C GLU A 65 -0.86 -1.47 -6.17
N THR A 66 0.31 -1.51 -5.50
CA THR A 66 0.38 -1.41 -4.04
C THR A 66 0.55 0.05 -3.63
N LEU A 67 0.25 0.34 -2.38
CA LEU A 67 0.43 1.68 -1.83
C LEU A 67 0.96 1.60 -0.40
N ALA A 68 1.68 2.67 0.00
CA ALA A 68 2.25 2.82 1.33
C ALA A 68 3.23 1.71 1.72
N GLU A 69 4.01 1.21 0.76
CA GLU A 69 4.95 0.09 0.96
C GLU A 69 6.00 0.44 2.02
N ALA A 70 6.48 1.68 2.04
CA ALA A 70 7.49 2.11 3.01
C ALA A 70 6.97 2.06 4.44
N SER A 71 5.67 2.26 4.65
CA SER A 71 5.06 2.22 5.97
C SER A 71 5.03 0.81 6.57
N LEU A 72 5.26 -0.22 5.74
CA LEU A 72 5.33 -1.60 6.22
C LEU A 72 6.44 -1.78 7.27
N PHE A 73 7.49 -0.95 7.19
CA PHE A 73 8.62 -0.99 8.12
C PHE A 73 8.56 0.10 9.18
N SER A 74 7.42 0.78 9.28
CA SER A 74 7.18 1.86 10.24
C SER A 74 6.01 1.49 11.15
N PRO A 75 6.00 1.98 12.41
CA PRO A 75 4.85 1.72 13.29
C PRO A 75 3.59 2.46 12.87
N GLN A 76 3.71 3.50 12.03
CA GLN A 76 2.58 4.31 11.62
C GLN A 76 2.68 4.75 10.16
N TYR A 77 1.54 5.15 9.59
CA TYR A 77 1.49 5.70 8.26
C TYR A 77 1.99 7.14 8.23
N HIS A 78 2.63 7.53 7.13
CA HIS A 78 3.21 8.86 6.94
C HIS A 78 2.42 9.73 5.97
N CYS A 79 1.25 9.27 5.55
CA CYS A 79 0.35 10.01 4.68
C CYS A 79 -1.06 9.49 4.87
N GLU A 80 -2.02 10.11 4.20
CA GLU A 80 -3.40 9.64 4.15
C GLU A 80 -3.62 8.86 2.86
N ALA A 81 -4.52 7.88 2.91
CA ALA A 81 -4.99 7.17 1.72
C ALA A 81 -6.50 7.35 1.62
N ILE A 82 -6.95 7.90 0.50
CA ILE A 82 -8.34 8.29 0.29
C ILE A 82 -8.81 7.73 -1.05
N ALA A 83 -9.97 7.10 -1.06
CA ALA A 83 -10.56 6.61 -2.30
C ALA A 83 -10.95 7.81 -3.19
N SER A 84 -10.32 7.90 -4.36
CA SER A 84 -10.67 8.93 -5.34
C SER A 84 -11.93 8.58 -6.11
N THR A 85 -12.17 7.28 -6.27
CA THR A 85 -13.39 6.71 -6.84
C THR A 85 -13.87 5.63 -5.88
N ASN A 86 -15.02 5.02 -6.14
CA ASN A 86 -15.35 3.77 -5.45
C ASN A 86 -14.20 2.80 -5.73
N ALA A 87 -13.73 2.13 -4.70
CA ALA A 87 -12.54 1.31 -4.80
C ALA A 87 -12.66 0.05 -3.97
N THR A 88 -11.95 -0.99 -4.39
CA THR A 88 -11.79 -2.22 -3.61
C THR A 88 -10.30 -2.38 -3.34
N VAL A 89 -9.96 -2.59 -2.08
CA VAL A 89 -8.57 -2.71 -1.62
C VAL A 89 -8.41 -4.02 -0.87
N ARG A 90 -7.30 -4.70 -1.11
CA ARG A 90 -6.90 -5.86 -0.33
C ARG A 90 -5.78 -5.47 0.61
N VAL A 91 -5.94 -5.80 1.90
CA VAL A 91 -4.96 -5.49 2.93
C VAL A 91 -4.30 -6.79 3.38
N TYR A 92 -3.00 -6.89 3.18
CA TYR A 92 -2.19 -8.02 3.64
C TYR A 92 -1.62 -7.65 5.01
N PRO A 93 -1.97 -8.42 6.09
CA PRO A 93 -1.54 -8.06 7.44
C PRO A 93 -0.03 -7.90 7.55
N LYS A 94 0.41 -6.84 8.21
CA LYS A 94 1.83 -6.50 8.37
C LYS A 94 2.64 -7.67 8.92
N ARG A 95 2.15 -8.31 9.98
CA ARG A 95 2.83 -9.44 10.61
C ARG A 95 3.08 -10.56 9.62
N GLU A 96 2.06 -10.89 8.82
CA GLU A 96 2.15 -11.98 7.85
C GLU A 96 3.12 -11.66 6.73
N VAL A 97 3.12 -10.43 6.25
CA VAL A 97 4.04 -9.99 5.18
C VAL A 97 5.48 -10.04 5.67
N LEU A 98 5.76 -9.47 6.84
CA LEU A 98 7.11 -9.44 7.39
C LEU A 98 7.62 -10.84 7.70
N ALA A 99 6.76 -11.71 8.23
CA ALA A 99 7.12 -13.11 8.47
C ALA A 99 7.43 -13.85 7.17
N ALA A 100 6.71 -13.54 6.10
CA ALA A 100 6.96 -14.12 4.77
C ALA A 100 8.35 -13.71 4.25
N PHE A 101 8.75 -12.47 4.47
CA PHE A 101 10.08 -12.00 4.06
C PHE A 101 11.19 -12.75 4.78
N GLU A 102 10.99 -13.11 6.05
CA GLU A 102 11.96 -13.89 6.81
C GLU A 102 12.06 -15.33 6.31
N ARG A 103 10.94 -15.91 5.88
CA ARG A 103 10.88 -17.28 5.39
C ARG A 103 11.27 -17.43 3.94
N SER A 104 11.09 -16.40 3.13
CA SER A 104 11.30 -16.43 1.69
C SER A 104 12.21 -15.29 1.23
N PRO A 105 13.52 -15.54 1.09
CA PRO A 105 14.43 -14.54 0.52
C PRO A 105 14.00 -14.07 -0.88
N LYS A 106 13.37 -14.96 -1.65
CA LYS A 106 12.85 -14.62 -2.98
C LYS A 106 11.77 -13.55 -2.90
N ALA A 107 10.83 -13.69 -1.96
CA ALA A 107 9.76 -12.70 -1.76
C ALA A 107 10.32 -11.36 -1.31
N ALA A 108 11.25 -11.37 -0.35
CA ALA A 108 11.91 -10.15 0.16
C ALA A 108 12.68 -9.45 -0.97
N ARG A 109 13.39 -10.21 -1.80
CA ARG A 109 14.15 -9.67 -2.93
C ARG A 109 13.24 -9.05 -3.98
N ALA A 110 12.13 -9.71 -4.31
CA ALA A 110 11.16 -9.19 -5.27
C ALA A 110 10.54 -7.89 -4.79
N PHE A 111 10.19 -7.81 -3.51
CA PHE A 111 9.66 -6.60 -2.90
C PHE A 111 10.69 -5.46 -2.95
N SER A 112 11.94 -5.75 -2.57
CA SER A 112 13.02 -4.76 -2.60
C SER A 112 13.29 -4.25 -4.02
N ALA A 113 13.28 -5.14 -5.01
CA ALA A 113 13.45 -4.76 -6.40
C ALA A 113 12.31 -3.85 -6.88
N GLY A 114 11.09 -4.14 -6.45
CA GLY A 114 9.93 -3.30 -6.77
C GLY A 114 10.07 -1.90 -6.21
N LEU A 115 10.52 -1.78 -4.95
CA LEU A 115 10.79 -0.47 -4.34
C LEU A 115 11.89 0.27 -5.08
N ALA A 116 12.95 -0.42 -5.49
CA ALA A 116 14.06 0.18 -6.24
C ALA A 116 13.56 0.75 -7.58
N HIS A 117 12.70 0.02 -8.29
CA HIS A 117 12.08 0.49 -9.51
C HIS A 117 11.25 1.76 -9.29
N GLN A 118 10.48 1.81 -8.21
CA GLN A 118 9.70 3.01 -7.87
C GLN A 118 10.61 4.22 -7.65
N VAL A 119 11.73 4.04 -6.97
CA VAL A 119 12.70 5.11 -6.75
C VAL A 119 13.29 5.61 -8.08
N MET A 120 13.61 4.68 -8.99
CA MET A 120 14.13 5.05 -10.31
C MET A 120 13.10 5.85 -11.10
N ASP A 121 11.83 5.45 -11.06
CA ASP A 121 10.75 6.14 -11.77
C ASP A 121 10.58 7.58 -11.27
N LEU A 122 10.76 7.81 -9.97
CA LEU A 122 10.67 9.16 -9.39
C LEU A 122 11.80 10.08 -9.86
N ARG A 123 12.90 9.54 -10.33
CA ARG A 123 14.06 10.32 -10.77
C ARG A 123 14.02 10.65 -12.27
N THR A 124 13.15 10.02 -13.00
CA THR A 124 12.99 10.28 -14.43
C THR A 124 11.90 11.29 -14.67
#